data_039a2e5c4a434f153a977ea69a302b53
#
_entry.id   039a2e5c4a434f153a977ea69a302b53
#
_cell.length_a   1.000
_cell.length_b   1.000
_cell.length_c   1.000
_cell.angle_alpha   90.00
_cell.angle_beta   90.00
_cell.angle_gamma   90.00
#
_symmetry.space_group_name_H-M   'P 1'
#
loop_
_entity.id
_entity.type
_entity.pdbx_description
1 polymer ?
#
loop_
_entity_poly.entity_id
_entity_poly.type
_entity_poly.pdbx_seq_one_letter_code
_entity_poly.pdbx_strand_id
1 'polypeptide(L)'
;AIIDAAKKVRVYSYRKPALTISDNLEIVERYGIKIVDEDFNNKKIRKVELKDVDINFYENILSKLNLELPDTLVIAVQDHGFSPRESNRKFRFKLFEKLLKKNPYLENFLFKDVPPHYNRMTSVVESIRDFGESTNREFNVYLIDTVFAAVAGAMLDAKEFPALVINFGNGHTIVAVVDKDRRIYSLMEHHTSIIKKIDFDKLIQRFIKGEVTNEEIYNQGGHGAYIGEVVDVRDVVATGPNILLGFREANPVGDVMIVGNLGMLELLKCYESLGGI
;
A
#
# COMPACT_ATOMS: atom_id res chain seq x y z
N ALA A 1 -13.03 -12.03 -0.79
CA ALA A 1 -13.18 -13.29 -1.58
C ALA A 1 -13.13 -14.53 -0.66
N ILE A 2 -12.01 -14.82 0.05
CA ILE A 2 -11.87 -16.05 0.83
C ILE A 2 -12.86 -16.13 2.02
N ILE A 3 -13.11 -15.02 2.70
CA ILE A 3 -14.11 -14.93 3.79
C ILE A 3 -15.52 -15.22 3.25
N ASP A 4 -15.84 -14.75 2.05
CA ASP A 4 -17.15 -15.03 1.44
C ASP A 4 -17.26 -16.47 0.93
N ALA A 5 -16.15 -17.05 0.48
CA ALA A 5 -16.09 -18.48 0.17
C ALA A 5 -16.33 -19.33 1.41
N ALA A 6 -15.75 -18.95 2.56
CA ALA A 6 -15.90 -19.69 3.83
C ALA A 6 -17.35 -19.72 4.35
N LYS A 7 -18.20 -18.77 3.95
CA LYS A 7 -19.65 -18.82 4.23
C LYS A 7 -20.41 -19.86 3.42
N LYS A 8 -19.83 -20.33 2.30
CA LYS A 8 -20.51 -21.20 1.32
C LYS A 8 -19.91 -22.61 1.29
N VAL A 9 -18.62 -22.73 1.51
CA VAL A 9 -17.88 -24.01 1.46
C VAL A 9 -16.92 -24.12 2.63
N ARG A 10 -16.46 -25.33 2.93
CA ARG A 10 -15.41 -25.53 3.95
C ARG A 10 -14.08 -25.03 3.39
N VAL A 11 -13.47 -24.06 4.05
CA VAL A 11 -12.18 -23.48 3.71
C VAL A 11 -11.17 -23.87 4.77
N TYR A 12 -9.98 -24.27 4.31
CA TYR A 12 -8.82 -24.59 5.14
C TYR A 12 -7.69 -23.67 4.74
N SER A 13 -6.89 -23.26 5.68
CA SER A 13 -5.70 -22.44 5.43
C SER A 13 -4.54 -22.91 6.27
N TYR A 14 -3.35 -22.89 5.71
CA TYR A 14 -2.14 -23.00 6.49
C TYR A 14 -1.96 -21.75 7.35
N ARG A 15 -1.17 -21.88 8.43
CA ARG A 15 -0.96 -20.78 9.39
C ARG A 15 -0.39 -19.51 8.74
N LYS A 16 0.64 -19.63 7.91
CA LYS A 16 1.28 -18.46 7.25
C LYS A 16 0.30 -17.69 6.36
N PRO A 17 -0.43 -18.34 5.42
CA PRO A 17 -1.48 -17.65 4.65
C PRO A 17 -2.62 -17.08 5.51
N ALA A 18 -3.02 -17.77 6.58
CA ALA A 18 -4.06 -17.27 7.47
C ALA A 18 -3.71 -15.92 8.11
N LEU A 19 -2.44 -15.71 8.46
CA LEU A 19 -1.94 -14.46 9.03
C LEU A 19 -1.95 -13.29 8.03
N THR A 20 -2.15 -13.53 6.74
CA THR A 20 -2.39 -12.47 5.75
C THR A 20 -3.84 -11.99 5.75
N ILE A 21 -4.77 -12.78 6.34
CA ILE A 21 -6.19 -12.43 6.47
C ILE A 21 -6.42 -11.61 7.74
N SER A 22 -5.80 -12.05 8.85
CA SER A 22 -5.79 -11.35 10.14
C SER A 22 -4.55 -11.74 10.93
N ASP A 23 -4.03 -10.81 11.72
CA ASP A 23 -2.94 -11.02 12.69
C ASP A 23 -3.36 -11.94 13.86
N ASN A 24 -4.65 -12.15 14.05
CA ASN A 24 -5.21 -13.05 15.05
C ASN A 24 -5.91 -14.25 14.37
N LEU A 25 -5.34 -15.44 14.56
CA LEU A 25 -5.87 -16.67 13.97
C LEU A 25 -7.28 -17.02 14.48
N GLU A 26 -7.63 -16.66 15.72
CA GLU A 26 -8.99 -16.85 16.23
C GLU A 26 -10.02 -16.04 15.43
N ILE A 27 -9.63 -14.85 14.94
CA ILE A 27 -10.49 -14.05 14.05
C ILE A 27 -10.65 -14.75 12.71
N VAL A 28 -9.59 -15.34 12.17
CA VAL A 28 -9.64 -16.11 10.92
C VAL A 28 -10.59 -17.32 11.09
N GLU A 29 -10.51 -18.02 12.21
CA GLU A 29 -11.41 -19.15 12.50
C GLU A 29 -12.86 -18.69 12.66
N ARG A 30 -13.11 -17.52 13.26
CA ARG A 30 -14.47 -16.92 13.33
C ARG A 30 -15.06 -16.60 11.96
N TYR A 31 -14.23 -16.37 10.95
CA TYR A 31 -14.68 -16.25 9.56
C TYR A 31 -15.03 -17.59 8.91
N GLY A 32 -14.91 -18.69 9.64
CA GLY A 32 -15.22 -20.04 9.15
C GLY A 32 -14.06 -20.71 8.41
N ILE A 33 -12.84 -20.18 8.51
CA ILE A 33 -11.63 -20.72 7.90
C ILE A 33 -10.92 -21.60 8.93
N LYS A 34 -10.73 -22.88 8.63
CA LYS A 34 -10.04 -23.83 9.52
C LYS A 34 -8.54 -23.76 9.32
N ILE A 35 -7.80 -23.50 10.40
CA ILE A 35 -6.34 -23.55 10.36
C ILE A 35 -5.87 -25.00 10.42
N VAL A 36 -4.95 -25.35 9.52
CA VAL A 36 -4.38 -26.70 9.41
C VAL A 36 -2.85 -26.63 9.28
N ASP A 37 -2.19 -27.73 9.62
CA ASP A 37 -0.75 -27.87 9.49
C ASP A 37 -0.34 -28.12 8.02
N GLU A 38 0.95 -27.87 7.69
CA GLU A 38 1.46 -27.93 6.31
C GLU A 38 1.39 -29.32 5.68
N ASP A 39 1.37 -30.40 6.50
CA ASP A 39 1.22 -31.77 6.06
C ASP A 39 -0.23 -32.16 5.79
N PHE A 40 -1.20 -31.27 6.02
CA PHE A 40 -2.61 -31.52 5.78
C PHE A 40 -2.88 -31.93 4.34
N ASN A 41 -3.21 -33.22 4.14
CA ASN A 41 -3.51 -33.78 2.83
C ASN A 41 -4.89 -34.45 2.83
N ASN A 42 -5.77 -33.97 1.96
CA ASN A 42 -7.08 -34.57 1.78
C ASN A 42 -7.45 -34.57 0.29
N LYS A 43 -7.52 -35.77 -0.32
CA LYS A 43 -7.81 -35.95 -1.76
C LYS A 43 -9.13 -35.33 -2.25
N LYS A 44 -10.05 -35.00 -1.33
CA LYS A 44 -11.35 -34.35 -1.66
C LYS A 44 -11.27 -32.83 -1.64
N ILE A 45 -10.12 -32.24 -1.33
CA ILE A 45 -9.93 -30.80 -1.23
C ILE A 45 -9.15 -30.29 -2.44
N ARG A 46 -9.67 -29.25 -3.06
CA ARG A 46 -8.92 -28.52 -4.09
C ARG A 46 -7.97 -27.55 -3.41
N LYS A 47 -6.68 -27.68 -3.65
CA LYS A 47 -5.69 -26.69 -3.23
C LYS A 47 -5.78 -25.47 -4.17
N VAL A 48 -5.83 -24.30 -3.59
CA VAL A 48 -5.81 -23.02 -4.30
C VAL A 48 -4.66 -22.21 -3.71
N GLU A 49 -3.76 -21.76 -4.55
CA GLU A 49 -2.73 -20.81 -4.17
C GLU A 49 -3.26 -19.40 -4.43
N LEU A 50 -3.22 -18.57 -3.41
CA LEU A 50 -3.60 -17.14 -3.53
C LEU A 50 -2.32 -16.34 -3.63
N LYS A 51 -2.21 -15.56 -4.71
CA LYS A 51 -1.09 -14.67 -4.98
C LYS A 51 -1.62 -13.25 -5.12
N ASP A 52 -0.90 -12.27 -4.59
CA ASP A 52 -1.17 -10.85 -4.89
C ASP A 52 -0.78 -10.52 -6.34
N VAL A 53 0.25 -11.20 -6.85
CA VAL A 53 0.73 -11.06 -8.23
C VAL A 53 0.92 -12.44 -8.86
N ASP A 54 0.26 -12.69 -9.97
CA ASP A 54 0.47 -13.87 -10.81
C ASP A 54 1.24 -13.47 -12.08
N ILE A 55 2.55 -13.66 -12.06
CA ILE A 55 3.44 -13.30 -13.16
C ILE A 55 3.11 -14.09 -14.44
N ASN A 56 2.74 -15.37 -14.32
CA ASN A 56 2.31 -16.16 -15.49
C ASN A 56 1.11 -15.51 -16.21
N PHE A 57 0.17 -14.95 -15.43
CA PHE A 57 -0.98 -14.27 -16.01
C PHE A 57 -0.56 -13.03 -16.83
N TYR A 58 0.36 -12.20 -16.26
CA TYR A 58 0.86 -11.01 -16.95
C TYR A 58 1.68 -11.37 -18.19
N GLU A 59 2.56 -12.35 -18.11
CA GLU A 59 3.33 -12.84 -19.26
C GLU A 59 2.42 -13.33 -20.38
N ASN A 60 1.38 -14.12 -20.04
CA ASN A 60 0.41 -14.59 -21.02
C ASN A 60 -0.40 -13.47 -21.69
N ILE A 61 -0.72 -12.40 -20.98
CA ILE A 61 -1.41 -11.23 -21.56
C ILE A 61 -0.47 -10.46 -22.46
N LEU A 62 0.74 -10.14 -21.98
CA LEU A 62 1.72 -9.38 -22.74
C LEU A 62 2.10 -10.10 -24.03
N SER A 63 2.31 -11.42 -23.98
CA SER A 63 2.62 -12.21 -25.19
C SER A 63 1.51 -12.15 -26.25
N LYS A 64 0.22 -12.11 -25.85
CA LYS A 64 -0.91 -11.91 -26.78
C LYS A 64 -0.91 -10.53 -27.43
N LEU A 65 -0.27 -9.56 -26.81
CA LEU A 65 -0.10 -8.20 -27.32
C LEU A 65 1.24 -8.04 -28.07
N ASN A 66 1.98 -9.13 -28.27
CA ASN A 66 3.37 -9.13 -28.82
C ASN A 66 4.31 -8.25 -28.00
N LEU A 67 4.14 -8.22 -26.69
CA LEU A 67 5.01 -7.56 -25.73
C LEU A 67 5.71 -8.61 -24.86
N GLU A 68 6.91 -8.29 -24.43
CA GLU A 68 7.67 -9.11 -23.48
C GLU A 68 7.46 -8.61 -22.05
N LEU A 69 7.48 -9.52 -21.09
CA LEU A 69 7.51 -9.17 -19.68
C LEU A 69 8.87 -8.55 -19.36
N PRO A 70 8.95 -7.31 -18.84
CA PRO A 70 10.21 -6.68 -18.52
C PRO A 70 10.92 -7.35 -17.33
N ASP A 71 12.23 -7.25 -17.26
CA ASP A 71 13.02 -7.81 -16.17
C ASP A 71 13.03 -6.91 -14.91
N THR A 72 12.63 -5.66 -15.03
CA THR A 72 12.44 -4.75 -13.89
C THR A 72 10.95 -4.57 -13.60
N LEU A 73 10.54 -4.93 -12.39
CA LEU A 73 9.15 -4.90 -11.93
C LEU A 73 9.03 -3.99 -10.72
N VAL A 74 8.11 -3.02 -10.80
CA VAL A 74 7.72 -2.21 -9.64
C VAL A 74 6.28 -2.54 -9.28
N ILE A 75 6.05 -2.94 -8.04
CA ILE A 75 4.77 -3.48 -7.61
C ILE A 75 4.29 -2.76 -6.36
N ALA A 76 3.07 -2.24 -6.40
CA ALA A 76 2.42 -1.65 -5.24
C ALA A 76 1.52 -2.67 -4.55
N VAL A 77 1.78 -2.90 -3.27
CA VAL A 77 0.99 -3.80 -2.42
C VAL A 77 0.71 -3.11 -1.09
N GLN A 78 -0.56 -3.07 -0.67
CA GLN A 78 -0.89 -2.62 0.68
C GLN A 78 -0.45 -3.66 1.70
N ASP A 79 0.53 -3.31 2.54
CA ASP A 79 1.04 -4.18 3.58
C ASP A 79 1.05 -3.47 4.94
N HIS A 80 0.29 -3.98 5.91
CA HIS A 80 0.25 -3.41 7.25
C HIS A 80 1.49 -3.77 8.08
N GLY A 81 2.31 -4.68 7.59
CA GLY A 81 3.31 -5.34 8.40
C GLY A 81 2.66 -6.28 9.42
N PHE A 82 3.46 -7.12 10.03
CA PHE A 82 3.02 -8.05 11.05
C PHE A 82 3.79 -7.84 12.36
N SER A 83 3.04 -7.68 13.46
CA SER A 83 3.58 -7.70 14.82
C SER A 83 2.70 -8.56 15.73
N PRO A 84 3.27 -9.54 16.44
CA PRO A 84 2.52 -10.34 17.41
C PRO A 84 2.17 -9.58 18.70
N ARG A 85 2.67 -8.33 18.87
CA ARG A 85 2.61 -7.57 20.12
C ARG A 85 1.66 -6.39 20.10
N GLU A 86 1.26 -5.92 18.93
CA GLU A 86 0.42 -4.72 18.77
C GLU A 86 -0.51 -4.85 17.56
N SER A 87 -1.57 -4.04 17.52
CA SER A 87 -2.50 -4.06 16.38
C SER A 87 -1.81 -3.65 15.08
N ASN A 88 -2.19 -4.29 13.95
CA ASN A 88 -1.64 -3.99 12.63
C ASN A 88 -1.75 -2.51 12.26
N ARG A 89 -2.85 -1.82 12.64
CA ARG A 89 -3.00 -0.38 12.39
C ARG A 89 -1.91 0.44 13.08
N LYS A 90 -1.68 0.16 14.37
CA LYS A 90 -0.67 0.87 15.16
C LYS A 90 0.73 0.56 14.65
N PHE A 91 1.00 -0.72 14.38
CA PHE A 91 2.28 -1.18 13.87
C PHE A 91 2.62 -0.55 12.51
N ARG A 92 1.67 -0.57 11.55
CA ARG A 92 1.83 0.06 10.24
C ARG A 92 2.28 1.51 10.35
N PHE A 93 1.55 2.31 11.12
CA PHE A 93 1.86 3.74 11.20
C PHE A 93 3.17 4.02 11.91
N LYS A 94 3.51 3.21 12.91
CA LYS A 94 4.82 3.27 13.60
C LYS A 94 6.00 2.97 12.64
N LEU A 95 5.80 2.05 11.68
CA LEU A 95 6.79 1.81 10.63
C LEU A 95 6.95 3.02 9.72
N PHE A 96 5.85 3.65 9.30
CA PHE A 96 5.89 4.87 8.49
C PHE A 96 6.61 5.99 9.23
N GLU A 97 6.25 6.24 10.47
CA GLU A 97 6.89 7.27 11.30
C GLU A 97 8.40 7.01 11.45
N LYS A 98 8.80 5.76 11.66
CA LYS A 98 10.22 5.40 11.75
C LYS A 98 10.99 5.70 10.46
N LEU A 99 10.40 5.38 9.30
CA LEU A 99 11.00 5.67 8.00
C LEU A 99 11.07 7.17 7.75
N LEU A 100 10.00 7.93 8.02
CA LEU A 100 9.94 9.37 7.86
C LEU A 100 10.97 10.10 8.74
N LYS A 101 11.16 9.67 9.98
CA LYS A 101 12.18 10.23 10.88
C LYS A 101 13.61 9.97 10.41
N LYS A 102 13.84 8.86 9.71
CA LYS A 102 15.15 8.51 9.17
C LYS A 102 15.45 9.24 7.88
N ASN A 103 14.51 9.23 6.96
CA ASN A 103 14.62 9.83 5.64
C ASN A 103 13.21 10.14 5.11
N PRO A 104 12.75 11.41 5.12
CA PRO A 104 11.38 11.78 4.82
C PRO A 104 11.04 11.88 3.32
N TYR A 105 11.76 11.20 2.45
CA TYR A 105 11.49 11.22 1.02
C TYR A 105 10.69 10.01 0.55
N LEU A 106 9.83 10.19 -0.44
CA LEU A 106 8.98 9.13 -0.99
C LEU A 106 9.78 7.93 -1.49
N GLU A 107 10.98 8.14 -2.02
CA GLU A 107 11.88 7.08 -2.50
C GLU A 107 12.28 6.10 -1.39
N ASN A 108 12.30 6.54 -0.14
CA ASN A 108 12.60 5.67 1.01
C ASN A 108 11.53 4.60 1.28
N PHE A 109 10.37 4.72 0.63
CA PHE A 109 9.29 3.73 0.70
C PHE A 109 9.27 2.77 -0.50
N LEU A 110 10.22 2.93 -1.44
CA LEU A 110 10.45 1.98 -2.53
C LEU A 110 11.55 0.98 -2.09
N PHE A 111 11.15 -0.26 -1.86
CA PHE A 111 12.03 -1.31 -1.34
C PHE A 111 12.55 -2.21 -2.46
N LYS A 112 13.85 -2.30 -2.65
CA LYS A 112 14.52 -3.38 -3.36
C LYS A 112 14.68 -4.58 -2.41
N ASP A 113 15.15 -4.30 -1.19
CA ASP A 113 15.24 -5.27 -0.11
C ASP A 113 14.06 -5.06 0.84
N VAL A 114 13.06 -5.93 0.75
CA VAL A 114 11.83 -5.83 1.54
C VAL A 114 12.11 -6.16 3.00
N PRO A 115 11.78 -5.25 3.95
CA PRO A 115 11.93 -5.56 5.37
C PRO A 115 11.06 -6.75 5.79
N PRO A 116 11.57 -7.66 6.66
CA PRO A 116 10.94 -8.96 6.95
C PRO A 116 9.58 -8.88 7.64
N HIS A 117 9.19 -7.72 8.15
CA HIS A 117 7.88 -7.50 8.75
C HIS A 117 6.77 -7.21 7.73
N TYR A 118 7.10 -7.01 6.46
CA TYR A 118 6.12 -6.84 5.36
C TYR A 118 5.84 -8.19 4.69
N ASN A 119 4.91 -8.94 5.26
CA ASN A 119 4.64 -10.32 4.84
C ASN A 119 4.08 -10.44 3.42
N ARG A 120 3.20 -9.50 3.01
CA ARG A 120 2.61 -9.53 1.66
C ARG A 120 3.65 -9.15 0.61
N MET A 121 4.43 -8.10 0.85
CA MET A 121 5.52 -7.70 -0.05
C MET A 121 6.55 -8.83 -0.18
N THR A 122 6.93 -9.47 0.92
CA THR A 122 7.84 -10.63 0.90
C THR A 122 7.27 -11.78 0.06
N SER A 123 5.97 -12.09 0.21
CA SER A 123 5.32 -13.13 -0.57
C SER A 123 5.27 -12.82 -2.07
N VAL A 124 5.14 -11.55 -2.45
CA VAL A 124 5.24 -11.11 -3.86
C VAL A 124 6.64 -11.37 -4.41
N VAL A 125 7.68 -10.98 -3.68
CA VAL A 125 9.08 -11.23 -4.09
C VAL A 125 9.35 -12.73 -4.23
N GLU A 126 8.91 -13.54 -3.25
CA GLU A 126 9.04 -15.01 -3.31
C GLU A 126 8.35 -15.58 -4.58
N SER A 127 7.12 -15.15 -4.88
CA SER A 127 6.38 -15.60 -6.07
C SER A 127 7.08 -15.26 -7.38
N ILE A 128 7.71 -14.09 -7.48
CA ILE A 128 8.44 -13.67 -8.68
C ILE A 128 9.75 -14.44 -8.80
N ARG A 129 10.46 -14.65 -7.69
CA ARG A 129 11.67 -15.47 -7.68
C ARG A 129 11.39 -16.90 -8.13
N ASP A 130 10.36 -17.54 -7.59
CA ASP A 130 9.97 -18.91 -7.98
C ASP A 130 9.63 -19.00 -9.47
N PHE A 131 8.96 -17.98 -10.03
CA PHE A 131 8.74 -17.87 -11.46
C PHE A 131 10.03 -17.72 -12.24
N GLY A 132 10.94 -16.85 -11.79
CA GLY A 132 12.27 -16.65 -12.40
C GLY A 132 13.08 -17.94 -12.43
N GLU A 133 13.16 -18.67 -11.32
CA GLU A 133 13.82 -19.97 -11.23
C GLU A 133 13.22 -20.98 -12.22
N SER A 134 11.89 -21.04 -12.34
CA SER A 134 11.20 -21.95 -13.25
C SER A 134 11.39 -21.63 -14.73
N THR A 135 11.66 -20.38 -15.07
CA THR A 135 11.85 -19.87 -16.45
C THR A 135 13.29 -19.53 -16.80
N ASN A 136 14.22 -19.73 -15.86
CA ASN A 136 15.64 -19.34 -15.96
C ASN A 136 15.81 -17.84 -16.32
N ARG A 137 15.03 -16.98 -15.63
CA ARG A 137 15.06 -15.51 -15.76
C ARG A 137 15.35 -14.87 -14.41
N GLU A 138 16.04 -13.74 -14.44
CA GLU A 138 16.27 -12.90 -13.26
C GLU A 138 15.41 -11.64 -13.35
N PHE A 139 14.84 -11.22 -12.21
CA PHE A 139 14.02 -10.02 -12.12
C PHE A 139 14.55 -9.05 -11.07
N ASN A 140 14.61 -7.78 -11.43
CA ASN A 140 14.80 -6.69 -10.49
C ASN A 140 13.41 -6.29 -9.95
N VAL A 141 13.14 -6.57 -8.68
CA VAL A 141 11.83 -6.36 -8.09
C VAL A 141 11.89 -5.24 -7.06
N TYR A 142 11.02 -4.26 -7.23
CA TYR A 142 10.83 -3.16 -6.29
C TYR A 142 9.41 -3.17 -5.75
N LEU A 143 9.25 -3.04 -4.44
CA LEU A 143 7.96 -3.03 -3.76
C LEU A 143 7.72 -1.68 -3.10
N ILE A 144 6.46 -1.24 -3.14
CA ILE A 144 6.01 -0.02 -2.46
C ILE A 144 4.62 -0.24 -1.88
N ASP A 145 4.29 0.46 -0.81
CA ASP A 145 2.89 0.49 -0.38
C ASP A 145 2.03 1.35 -1.32
N THR A 146 0.82 0.89 -1.60
CA THR A 146 -0.11 1.53 -2.54
C THR A 146 -0.39 2.99 -2.22
N VAL A 147 -0.37 3.38 -0.94
CA VAL A 147 -0.62 4.77 -0.53
C VAL A 147 0.50 5.70 -0.97
N PHE A 148 1.76 5.28 -0.90
CA PHE A 148 2.90 6.10 -1.34
C PHE A 148 3.01 6.14 -2.86
N ALA A 149 2.67 5.05 -3.55
CA ALA A 149 2.57 5.06 -5.01
C ALA A 149 1.51 6.09 -5.48
N ALA A 150 0.35 6.11 -4.83
CA ALA A 150 -0.72 7.07 -5.14
C ALA A 150 -0.31 8.53 -4.85
N VAL A 151 0.37 8.79 -3.72
CA VAL A 151 0.89 10.13 -3.39
C VAL A 151 1.90 10.58 -4.44
N ALA A 152 2.88 9.72 -4.79
CA ALA A 152 3.90 10.03 -5.79
C ALA A 152 3.31 10.33 -7.17
N GLY A 153 2.26 9.62 -7.57
CA GLY A 153 1.58 9.88 -8.85
C GLY A 153 0.72 11.14 -8.82
N ALA A 154 -0.05 11.34 -7.76
CA ALA A 154 -0.96 12.48 -7.66
C ALA A 154 -0.23 13.83 -7.53
N MET A 155 0.92 13.86 -6.87
CA MET A 155 1.71 15.10 -6.75
C MET A 155 2.19 15.65 -8.11
N LEU A 156 2.22 14.84 -9.16
CA LEU A 156 2.61 15.28 -10.51
C LEU A 156 1.61 16.26 -11.12
N ASP A 157 0.37 16.29 -10.63
CA ASP A 157 -0.64 17.27 -11.01
C ASP A 157 -0.69 18.50 -10.08
N ALA A 158 0.14 18.54 -9.04
CA ALA A 158 0.25 19.72 -8.19
C ALA A 158 0.87 20.87 -8.97
N LYS A 159 0.23 22.05 -8.88
CA LYS A 159 0.67 23.26 -9.59
C LYS A 159 1.69 24.07 -8.79
N GLU A 160 1.56 24.03 -7.47
CA GLU A 160 2.43 24.72 -6.54
C GLU A 160 2.80 23.81 -5.38
N PHE A 161 3.95 24.09 -4.73
CA PHE A 161 4.46 23.32 -3.61
C PHE A 161 4.85 24.27 -2.46
N PRO A 162 4.79 23.78 -1.19
CA PRO A 162 4.34 22.46 -0.74
C PRO A 162 2.87 22.19 -1.06
N ALA A 163 2.55 20.95 -1.47
CA ALA A 163 1.20 20.54 -1.82
C ALA A 163 0.63 19.54 -0.81
N LEU A 164 -0.66 19.65 -0.54
CA LEU A 164 -1.43 18.64 0.15
C LEU A 164 -1.94 17.62 -0.88
N VAL A 165 -1.51 16.40 -0.77
CA VAL A 165 -1.92 15.30 -1.64
C VAL A 165 -2.79 14.35 -0.84
N ILE A 166 -3.99 14.05 -1.36
CA ILE A 166 -4.95 13.15 -0.71
C ILE A 166 -5.26 11.99 -1.65
N ASN A 167 -5.09 10.76 -1.18
CA ASN A 167 -5.59 9.58 -1.88
C ASN A 167 -6.79 9.00 -1.13
N PHE A 168 -7.98 9.11 -1.72
CA PHE A 168 -9.22 8.51 -1.24
C PHE A 168 -9.37 7.08 -1.79
N GLY A 169 -8.61 6.15 -1.22
CA GLY A 169 -8.67 4.74 -1.60
C GLY A 169 -9.96 4.05 -1.14
N ASN A 170 -10.13 2.77 -1.51
CA ASN A 170 -11.30 1.99 -1.10
C ASN A 170 -11.35 1.70 0.41
N GLY A 171 -10.23 1.32 1.00
CA GLY A 171 -10.13 1.02 2.43
C GLY A 171 -9.56 2.18 3.24
N HIS A 172 -8.52 2.82 2.72
CA HIS A 172 -7.75 3.84 3.42
C HIS A 172 -7.70 5.14 2.65
N THR A 173 -7.75 6.25 3.39
CA THR A 173 -7.45 7.58 2.90
C THR A 173 -6.12 8.02 3.50
N ILE A 174 -5.17 8.37 2.63
CA ILE A 174 -3.89 8.95 3.02
C ILE A 174 -3.89 10.43 2.69
N VAL A 175 -3.31 11.21 3.57
CA VAL A 175 -3.11 12.66 3.41
C VAL A 175 -1.63 12.93 3.65
N ALA A 176 -0.96 13.55 2.70
CA ALA A 176 0.45 13.90 2.80
C ALA A 176 0.70 15.35 2.39
N VAL A 177 1.54 16.06 3.14
CA VAL A 177 2.11 17.33 2.70
C VAL A 177 3.48 17.05 2.13
N VAL A 178 3.68 17.38 0.86
CA VAL A 178 4.92 17.07 0.13
C VAL A 178 5.45 18.30 -0.60
N ASP A 179 6.77 18.36 -0.83
CA ASP A 179 7.37 19.33 -1.73
C ASP A 179 7.63 18.75 -3.14
N LYS A 180 8.14 19.61 -4.02
CA LYS A 180 8.50 19.22 -5.39
C LYS A 180 9.60 18.16 -5.48
N ASP A 181 10.45 18.06 -4.44
CA ASP A 181 11.56 17.12 -4.37
C ASP A 181 11.14 15.83 -3.65
N ARG A 182 9.82 15.64 -3.43
CA ARG A 182 9.19 14.45 -2.84
C ARG A 182 9.44 14.25 -1.34
N ARG A 183 9.91 15.29 -0.64
CA ARG A 183 9.99 15.27 0.81
C ARG A 183 8.59 15.31 1.42
N ILE A 184 8.33 14.42 2.37
CA ILE A 184 7.08 14.36 3.14
C ILE A 184 7.27 15.18 4.43
N TYR A 185 6.52 16.26 4.59
CA TYR A 185 6.50 17.08 5.80
C TYR A 185 5.58 16.53 6.86
N SER A 186 4.41 16.03 6.43
CA SER A 186 3.39 15.46 7.31
C SER A 186 2.62 14.37 6.60
N LEU A 187 2.16 13.37 7.35
CA LEU A 187 1.43 12.21 6.85
C LEU A 187 0.31 11.85 7.83
N MET A 188 -0.87 11.54 7.30
CA MET A 188 -2.00 11.00 8.07
C MET A 188 -2.67 9.87 7.29
N GLU A 189 -3.02 8.78 7.97
CA GLU A 189 -3.77 7.68 7.36
C GLU A 189 -5.03 7.37 8.18
N HIS A 190 -6.17 7.32 7.49
CA HIS A 190 -7.46 7.03 8.09
C HIS A 190 -8.26 6.01 7.25
N HIS A 191 -9.26 5.37 7.83
CA HIS A 191 -10.20 4.56 7.06
C HIS A 191 -11.16 5.44 6.25
N THR A 192 -11.28 5.15 4.95
CA THR A 192 -12.17 5.90 4.04
C THR A 192 -13.64 5.87 4.49
N SER A 193 -14.10 4.77 5.08
CA SER A 193 -15.45 4.64 5.62
C SER A 193 -15.73 5.56 6.82
N ILE A 194 -14.69 5.95 7.55
CA ILE A 194 -14.80 6.88 8.69
C ILE A 194 -14.71 8.33 8.19
N ILE A 195 -13.78 8.62 7.28
CA ILE A 195 -13.63 9.95 6.64
C ILE A 195 -14.96 10.46 6.09
N LYS A 196 -15.77 9.59 5.48
CA LYS A 196 -17.11 9.93 4.96
C LYS A 196 -18.15 10.31 6.03
N LYS A 197 -17.85 10.11 7.31
CA LYS A 197 -18.77 10.32 8.44
C LYS A 197 -18.37 11.46 9.39
N ILE A 198 -17.20 12.06 9.15
CA ILE A 198 -16.66 13.14 9.98
C ILE A 198 -16.59 14.43 9.16
N ASP A 199 -16.38 15.55 9.85
CA ASP A 199 -16.04 16.83 9.21
C ASP A 199 -14.58 16.77 8.73
N PHE A 200 -14.39 16.24 7.52
CA PHE A 200 -13.08 16.03 6.95
C PHE A 200 -12.36 17.33 6.62
N ASP A 201 -13.09 18.36 6.19
CA ASP A 201 -12.51 19.67 5.89
C ASP A 201 -11.90 20.30 7.14
N LYS A 202 -12.59 20.21 8.26
CA LYS A 202 -12.07 20.65 9.55
C LYS A 202 -10.85 19.83 9.99
N LEU A 203 -10.85 18.52 9.75
CA LEU A 203 -9.71 17.66 10.05
C LEU A 203 -8.49 18.07 9.22
N ILE A 204 -8.67 18.33 7.91
CA ILE A 204 -7.61 18.78 7.01
C ILE A 204 -7.04 20.13 7.44
N GLN A 205 -7.89 21.09 7.79
CA GLN A 205 -7.43 22.40 8.28
C GLN A 205 -6.57 22.30 9.53
N ARG A 206 -6.95 21.42 10.47
CA ARG A 206 -6.15 21.13 11.67
C ARG A 206 -4.86 20.41 11.33
N PHE A 207 -4.90 19.45 10.41
CA PHE A 207 -3.72 18.70 9.96
C PHE A 207 -2.66 19.60 9.35
N ILE A 208 -3.04 20.51 8.44
CA ILE A 208 -2.12 21.49 7.82
C ILE A 208 -1.49 22.40 8.88
N LYS A 209 -2.20 22.75 9.92
CA LYS A 209 -1.69 23.57 11.04
C LYS A 209 -0.86 22.79 12.06
N GLY A 210 -0.71 21.48 11.88
CA GLY A 210 0.00 20.63 12.83
C GLY A 210 -0.73 20.36 14.14
N GLU A 211 -2.06 20.59 14.18
CA GLU A 211 -2.89 20.46 15.39
C GLU A 211 -3.48 19.05 15.57
N VAL A 212 -3.11 18.09 14.73
CA VAL A 212 -3.57 16.70 14.78
C VAL A 212 -2.49 15.82 15.38
N THR A 213 -2.87 14.91 16.27
CA THR A 213 -1.93 13.97 16.90
C THR A 213 -2.12 12.55 16.39
N ASN A 214 -1.05 11.75 16.48
CA ASN A 214 -1.07 10.32 16.15
C ASN A 214 -2.17 9.59 16.96
N GLU A 215 -2.24 9.86 18.26
CA GLU A 215 -3.18 9.21 19.16
C GLU A 215 -4.64 9.59 18.85
N GLU A 216 -4.91 10.85 18.51
CA GLU A 216 -6.23 11.31 18.08
C GLU A 216 -6.75 10.49 16.89
N ILE A 217 -5.96 10.39 15.81
CA ILE A 217 -6.34 9.66 14.61
C ILE A 217 -6.52 8.17 14.90
N TYR A 218 -5.62 7.58 15.69
CA TYR A 218 -5.74 6.18 16.08
C TYR A 218 -7.03 5.91 16.87
N ASN A 219 -7.38 6.78 17.84
CA ASN A 219 -8.58 6.64 18.68
C ASN A 219 -9.87 6.87 17.89
N GLN A 220 -9.85 7.67 16.83
CA GLN A 220 -10.95 7.81 15.87
C GLN A 220 -11.14 6.57 14.98
N GLY A 221 -10.26 5.57 15.09
CA GLY A 221 -10.29 4.35 14.29
C GLY A 221 -9.39 4.41 13.06
N GLY A 222 -8.61 5.47 12.85
CA GLY A 222 -7.58 5.56 11.82
C GLY A 222 -6.30 4.81 12.18
N HIS A 223 -5.24 5.03 11.41
CA HIS A 223 -3.93 4.41 11.64
C HIS A 223 -3.02 5.34 12.45
N GLY A 224 -3.00 6.63 12.14
CA GLY A 224 -2.23 7.63 12.84
C GLY A 224 -1.93 8.88 12.02
N ALA A 225 -1.19 9.81 12.64
CA ALA A 225 -0.67 11.01 12.01
C ALA A 225 0.78 11.28 12.44
N TYR A 226 1.59 11.71 11.49
CA TYR A 226 2.95 12.20 11.71
C TYR A 226 3.02 13.65 11.24
N ILE A 227 3.42 14.55 12.13
CA ILE A 227 3.70 15.94 11.84
C ILE A 227 5.20 16.14 12.05
N GLY A 228 5.94 16.22 10.94
CA GLY A 228 7.39 16.46 11.00
C GLY A 228 7.70 17.94 11.01
N GLU A 229 7.10 18.69 10.09
CA GLU A 229 7.28 20.13 9.95
C GLU A 229 5.99 20.77 9.44
N VAL A 230 5.60 21.90 9.98
CA VAL A 230 4.45 22.68 9.50
C VAL A 230 4.95 23.66 8.45
N VAL A 231 4.39 23.57 7.25
CA VAL A 231 4.73 24.43 6.11
C VAL A 231 3.47 25.05 5.51
N ASP A 232 3.65 26.16 4.76
CA ASP A 232 2.55 26.84 4.08
C ASP A 232 2.15 26.06 2.82
N VAL A 233 1.01 25.34 2.90
CA VAL A 233 0.46 24.54 1.80
C VAL A 233 -0.10 25.47 0.72
N ARG A 234 0.36 25.32 -0.54
CA ARG A 234 0.02 26.18 -1.66
C ARG A 234 -0.93 25.56 -2.68
N ASP A 235 -1.04 24.23 -2.68
CA ASP A 235 -1.96 23.52 -3.57
C ASP A 235 -2.57 22.32 -2.86
N VAL A 236 -3.76 21.91 -3.30
CA VAL A 236 -4.45 20.72 -2.78
C VAL A 236 -4.93 19.87 -3.94
N VAL A 237 -4.50 18.63 -3.99
CA VAL A 237 -4.88 17.67 -5.02
C VAL A 237 -5.36 16.36 -4.39
N ALA A 238 -6.31 15.71 -5.04
CA ALA A 238 -6.88 14.46 -4.58
C ALA A 238 -6.94 13.42 -5.69
N THR A 239 -6.72 12.16 -5.34
CA THR A 239 -6.85 11.03 -6.28
C THR A 239 -7.59 9.87 -5.63
N GLY A 240 -7.83 8.82 -6.39
CA GLY A 240 -8.47 7.59 -5.93
C GLY A 240 -9.96 7.50 -6.25
N PRO A 241 -10.57 6.32 -6.04
CA PRO A 241 -11.94 6.04 -6.49
C PRO A 241 -13.03 6.68 -5.61
N ASN A 242 -12.70 7.29 -4.48
CA ASN A 242 -13.65 7.80 -3.50
C ASN A 242 -13.45 9.29 -3.19
N ILE A 243 -12.98 10.09 -4.15
CA ILE A 243 -12.75 11.54 -3.97
C ILE A 243 -14.02 12.21 -3.44
N LEU A 244 -13.88 12.98 -2.37
CA LEU A 244 -14.97 13.79 -1.83
C LEU A 244 -15.17 15.05 -2.67
N LEU A 245 -16.42 15.56 -2.67
CA LEU A 245 -16.75 16.82 -3.34
C LEU A 245 -15.92 17.99 -2.81
N GLY A 246 -15.51 18.88 -3.71
CA GLY A 246 -14.74 20.08 -3.38
C GLY A 246 -13.22 19.93 -3.55
N PHE A 247 -12.69 18.71 -3.72
CA PHE A 247 -11.26 18.49 -3.98
C PHE A 247 -10.97 18.45 -5.49
N ARG A 248 -9.88 19.09 -5.90
CA ARG A 248 -9.38 19.03 -7.27
C ARG A 248 -8.78 17.65 -7.55
N GLU A 249 -9.29 16.99 -8.57
CA GLU A 249 -8.79 15.68 -8.98
C GLU A 249 -7.38 15.81 -9.58
N ALA A 250 -6.46 15.00 -9.07
CA ALA A 250 -5.14 14.77 -9.65
C ALA A 250 -5.23 13.55 -10.57
N ASN A 251 -5.08 13.80 -11.86
CA ASN A 251 -5.23 12.78 -12.89
C ASN A 251 -4.27 13.02 -14.07
N PRO A 252 -2.95 12.90 -13.84
CA PRO A 252 -1.93 13.24 -14.85
C PRO A 252 -1.97 12.36 -16.11
N VAL A 253 -2.69 11.23 -16.07
CA VAL A 253 -2.74 10.24 -17.16
C VAL A 253 -4.15 9.93 -17.67
N GLY A 254 -5.16 10.69 -17.23
CA GLY A 254 -6.55 10.53 -17.70
C GLY A 254 -7.37 9.46 -16.97
N ASP A 255 -6.81 8.73 -16.00
CA ASP A 255 -7.52 7.74 -15.17
C ASP A 255 -6.92 7.69 -13.76
N VAL A 256 -7.72 8.02 -12.74
CA VAL A 256 -7.31 8.01 -11.32
C VAL A 256 -6.87 6.62 -10.83
N MET A 257 -7.31 5.55 -11.49
CA MET A 257 -6.97 4.18 -11.09
C MET A 257 -5.52 3.81 -11.43
N ILE A 258 -4.89 4.50 -12.38
CA ILE A 258 -3.50 4.24 -12.78
C ILE A 258 -2.51 5.32 -12.32
N VAL A 259 -2.96 6.30 -11.55
CA VAL A 259 -2.10 7.37 -11.00
C VAL A 259 -0.95 6.79 -10.18
N GLY A 260 -1.23 5.76 -9.37
CA GLY A 260 -0.18 5.06 -8.60
C GLY A 260 0.87 4.37 -9.48
N ASN A 261 0.49 3.87 -10.66
CA ASN A 261 1.45 3.26 -11.60
C ASN A 261 2.44 4.30 -12.11
N LEU A 262 1.96 5.50 -12.43
CA LEU A 262 2.84 6.60 -12.82
C LEU A 262 3.78 7.00 -11.67
N GLY A 263 3.25 7.08 -10.43
CA GLY A 263 4.04 7.35 -9.24
C GLY A 263 5.17 6.33 -9.03
N MET A 264 4.89 5.05 -9.23
CA MET A 264 5.90 4.00 -9.16
C MET A 264 7.01 4.18 -10.18
N LEU A 265 6.68 4.51 -11.44
CA LEU A 265 7.67 4.75 -12.49
C LEU A 265 8.55 5.97 -12.20
N GLU A 266 7.96 7.06 -11.69
CA GLU A 266 8.72 8.25 -11.32
C GLU A 266 9.66 7.98 -10.13
N LEU A 267 9.21 7.24 -9.13
CA LEU A 267 10.05 6.87 -7.99
C LEU A 267 11.19 5.93 -8.42
N LEU A 268 10.95 4.98 -9.32
CA LEU A 268 11.99 4.10 -9.84
C LEU A 268 13.08 4.91 -10.57
N LYS A 269 12.70 5.82 -11.46
CA LYS A 269 13.66 6.69 -12.17
C LYS A 269 14.54 7.48 -11.18
N CYS A 270 13.92 8.02 -10.13
CA CYS A 270 14.65 8.76 -9.10
C CYS A 270 15.60 7.86 -8.31
N TYR A 271 15.12 6.68 -7.90
CA TYR A 271 15.93 5.69 -7.17
C TYR A 271 17.17 5.26 -7.97
N GLU A 272 17.01 4.96 -9.25
CA GLU A 272 18.12 4.58 -10.14
C GLU A 272 19.10 5.74 -10.38
N SER A 273 18.60 6.98 -10.52
CA SER A 273 19.43 8.18 -10.69
C SER A 273 20.28 8.51 -9.47
N LEU A 274 19.85 8.11 -8.28
CA LEU A 274 20.56 8.28 -7.00
C LEU A 274 21.54 7.12 -6.71
N GLY A 275 21.71 6.18 -7.64
CA GLY A 275 22.65 5.06 -7.52
C GLY A 275 22.15 3.91 -6.64
N GLY A 276 20.84 3.86 -6.38
CA GLY A 276 20.25 2.85 -5.48
C GLY A 276 20.71 3.10 -4.04
N ILE A 277 19.95 3.88 -3.30
CA ILE A 277 20.28 4.30 -1.90
C ILE A 277 20.40 3.09 -0.97
#